data_3b2a56ccfb405d3fae5f0b64842f3e4c
#
_entry.id   3b2a56ccfb405d3fae5f0b64842f3e4c
#
_cell.length_a   1.000
_cell.length_b   1.000
_cell.length_c   1.000
_cell.angle_alpha   90.00
_cell.angle_beta   90.00
_cell.angle_gamma   90.00
#
_symmetry.space_group_name_H-M   'P 1'
#
loop_
_entity.id
_entity.type
_entity.pdbx_description
1 polymer ?
#
loop_
_entity_poly.entity_id
_entity_poly.type
_entity_poly.pdbx_seq_one_letter_code
_entity_poly.pdbx_strand_id
1 'polypeptide(L)'
;STLRPSAFNLDEFVEALATSKDRGVKNVNLKEQDMITLCQMTKHVVMSQSVLLELEGPLKVCGDTHGQFRDVLRLFDLCGKPDTTNFLFLGDYVDRGKQSLEVICLLFGYKVKYPTTFFLLRGNHECQAITRIYGFFDECKRRFNVKLWRHFLDVFNCLPVAAVIENQIFCCHGGISPEFLKPEYTNLEDLKQRIRAIPRPTDVPEEGVVCDLLWADPLNPDMLDPDADELPPIFTETGFGPNERGVSYVFSPDVVDRFLSRFGLDLMVRAHQVVEDGYEFFANRSFVTIFSAPNYCGEFDNAGGIFCLSRNVTVKPNSNEEEIDLEGSFQILYPEKRKSSSAVRRSSTAKKYVSPFVPSRTIALR
;
A
#
# COMPACT_ATOMS: atom_id res chain seq x y z
N SER A 1 19.21 11.51 42.36
CA SER A 1 18.47 10.35 41.86
C SER A 1 18.45 10.43 40.34
N THR A 2 19.37 9.72 39.72
CA THR A 2 19.40 9.52 38.26
C THR A 2 18.28 8.58 37.90
N LEU A 3 17.16 9.11 37.36
CA LEU A 3 16.12 8.34 36.72
C LEU A 3 16.80 7.58 35.57
N ARG A 4 16.90 6.25 35.66
CA ARG A 4 17.23 5.41 34.51
C ARG A 4 16.18 5.70 33.44
N PRO A 5 16.55 5.90 32.16
CA PRO A 5 15.55 5.99 31.11
C PRO A 5 14.67 4.76 31.21
N SER A 6 13.33 4.95 31.25
CA SER A 6 12.40 3.83 31.19
C SER A 6 12.67 3.06 29.90
N ALA A 7 12.77 1.74 30.01
CA ALA A 7 12.90 0.89 28.82
C ALA A 7 11.75 1.23 27.85
N PHE A 8 12.02 1.24 26.52
CA PHE A 8 11.01 1.45 25.50
C PHE A 8 9.86 0.43 25.67
N ASN A 9 8.65 0.93 25.81
CA ASN A 9 7.43 0.10 25.87
C ASN A 9 6.64 0.26 24.58
N LEU A 10 6.66 -0.78 23.74
CA LEU A 10 6.00 -0.78 22.45
C LEU A 10 4.48 -0.62 22.56
N ASP A 11 3.85 -1.27 23.54
CA ASP A 11 2.39 -1.21 23.71
C ASP A 11 1.93 0.20 24.09
N GLU A 12 2.59 0.84 25.05
CA GLU A 12 2.32 2.23 25.42
C GLU A 12 2.58 3.20 24.26
N PHE A 13 3.65 2.96 23.48
CA PHE A 13 3.98 3.79 22.33
C PHE A 13 2.91 3.72 21.25
N VAL A 14 2.49 2.50 20.85
CA VAL A 14 1.44 2.27 19.86
C VAL A 14 0.10 2.82 20.35
N GLU A 15 -0.27 2.58 21.60
CA GLU A 15 -1.53 3.07 22.18
C GLU A 15 -1.58 4.59 22.22
N ALA A 16 -0.49 5.26 22.55
CA ALA A 16 -0.41 6.72 22.56
C ALA A 16 -0.65 7.32 21.16
N LEU A 17 -0.18 6.67 20.09
CA LEU A 17 -0.45 7.04 18.70
C LEU A 17 -1.91 6.72 18.32
N ALA A 18 -2.36 5.49 18.55
CA ALA A 18 -3.67 5.02 18.14
C ALA A 18 -4.83 5.79 18.78
N THR A 19 -4.66 6.26 20.04
CA THR A 19 -5.67 7.03 20.79
C THR A 19 -5.50 8.54 20.69
N SER A 20 -4.53 9.03 19.93
CA SER A 20 -4.21 10.46 19.82
C SER A 20 -5.35 11.30 19.23
N LYS A 21 -6.27 10.69 18.47
CA LYS A 21 -7.47 11.33 17.94
C LYS A 21 -8.31 11.98 19.05
N ASP A 22 -8.43 11.30 20.20
CA ASP A 22 -9.23 11.74 21.35
C ASP A 22 -8.54 12.87 22.12
N ARG A 23 -7.22 12.96 22.04
CA ARG A 23 -6.37 13.95 22.74
C ARG A 23 -5.99 15.15 21.86
N GLY A 24 -6.42 15.18 20.60
CA GLY A 24 -5.99 16.13 19.57
C GLY A 24 -4.67 15.69 18.93
N VAL A 25 -4.72 15.42 17.62
CA VAL A 25 -3.62 14.87 16.80
C VAL A 25 -2.29 15.65 16.91
N LYS A 26 -2.33 16.91 17.37
CA LYS A 26 -1.13 17.75 17.56
C LYS A 26 -0.30 17.40 18.81
N ASN A 27 -0.79 16.53 19.67
CA ASN A 27 -0.22 16.31 21.01
C ASN A 27 0.52 14.98 21.19
N VAL A 28 0.86 14.27 20.10
CA VAL A 28 1.67 13.06 20.21
C VAL A 28 3.12 13.46 20.47
N ASN A 29 3.60 13.16 21.66
CA ASN A 29 4.99 13.43 22.03
C ASN A 29 5.88 12.25 21.64
N LEU A 30 6.41 12.29 20.41
CA LEU A 30 7.38 11.32 19.93
C LEU A 30 8.76 11.64 20.55
N LYS A 31 9.45 10.60 21.02
CA LYS A 31 10.83 10.71 21.50
C LYS A 31 11.77 10.08 20.47
N GLU A 32 12.88 10.74 20.19
CA GLU A 32 13.86 10.27 19.20
C GLU A 32 14.36 8.85 19.50
N GLN A 33 14.72 8.57 20.76
CA GLN A 33 15.25 7.27 21.15
C GLN A 33 14.23 6.15 20.98
N ASP A 34 12.96 6.41 21.25
CA ASP A 34 11.87 5.43 21.08
C ASP A 34 11.69 5.08 19.59
N MET A 35 11.73 6.10 18.71
CA MET A 35 11.66 5.90 17.25
C MET A 35 12.87 5.14 16.70
N ILE A 36 14.08 5.42 17.20
CA ILE A 36 15.28 4.67 16.81
C ILE A 36 15.14 3.19 17.22
N THR A 37 14.68 2.94 18.44
CA THR A 37 14.45 1.58 18.92
C THR A 37 13.39 0.87 18.09
N LEU A 38 12.28 1.56 17.76
CA LEU A 38 11.24 1.04 16.88
C LEU A 38 11.78 0.70 15.50
N CYS A 39 12.60 1.57 14.89
CA CYS A 39 13.24 1.27 13.60
C CYS A 39 14.09 -0.01 13.66
N GLN A 40 14.88 -0.19 14.72
CA GLN A 40 15.69 -1.40 14.89
C GLN A 40 14.84 -2.66 15.02
N MET A 41 13.76 -2.61 15.82
CA MET A 41 12.81 -3.71 15.97
C MET A 41 12.11 -4.03 14.64
N THR A 42 11.63 -3.00 13.93
CA THR A 42 10.95 -3.17 12.63
C THR A 42 11.89 -3.77 11.59
N LYS A 43 13.13 -3.27 11.50
CA LYS A 43 14.15 -3.84 10.60
C LYS A 43 14.37 -5.32 10.87
N HIS A 44 14.47 -5.72 12.13
CA HIS A 44 14.62 -7.12 12.51
C HIS A 44 13.43 -7.96 12.02
N VAL A 45 12.20 -7.49 12.25
CA VAL A 45 10.97 -8.20 11.83
C VAL A 45 10.90 -8.34 10.31
N VAL A 46 11.09 -7.24 9.55
CA VAL A 46 10.96 -7.31 8.08
C VAL A 46 12.09 -8.11 7.44
N MET A 47 13.29 -8.12 8.01
CA MET A 47 14.42 -8.94 7.53
C MET A 47 14.26 -10.44 7.85
N SER A 48 13.45 -10.80 8.84
CA SER A 48 13.10 -12.20 9.13
C SER A 48 12.05 -12.77 8.17
N GLN A 49 11.40 -11.91 7.39
CA GLN A 49 10.39 -12.27 6.40
C GLN A 49 10.97 -12.18 4.98
N SER A 50 10.33 -12.83 4.02
CA SER A 50 10.72 -12.76 2.61
C SER A 50 10.54 -11.35 2.02
N VAL A 51 11.32 -11.01 1.00
CA VAL A 51 11.13 -9.81 0.17
C VAL A 51 9.86 -9.89 -0.67
N LEU A 52 9.41 -11.10 -1.01
CA LEU A 52 8.08 -11.42 -1.50
C LEU A 52 7.29 -12.03 -0.36
N LEU A 53 6.19 -11.40 0.00
CA LEU A 53 5.26 -11.96 1.00
C LEU A 53 4.30 -12.95 0.32
N GLU A 54 4.05 -14.07 0.99
CA GLU A 54 3.00 -15.02 0.60
C GLU A 54 1.96 -15.04 1.71
N LEU A 55 0.73 -14.63 1.37
CA LEU A 55 -0.31 -14.31 2.34
C LEU A 55 -1.59 -15.09 2.05
N GLU A 56 -2.39 -15.25 3.10
CA GLU A 56 -3.72 -15.83 3.04
C GLU A 56 -4.78 -14.80 3.45
N GLY A 57 -6.02 -14.99 2.96
CA GLY A 57 -7.18 -14.22 3.40
C GLY A 57 -7.75 -14.72 4.74
N PRO A 58 -8.65 -13.96 5.39
CA PRO A 58 -9.14 -12.65 4.99
C PRO A 58 -8.14 -11.53 5.24
N LEU A 59 -8.17 -10.47 4.41
CA LEU A 59 -7.16 -9.40 4.43
C LEU A 59 -7.74 -8.06 3.97
N LYS A 60 -7.29 -6.95 4.58
CA LYS A 60 -7.55 -5.57 4.13
C LYS A 60 -6.31 -5.04 3.43
N VAL A 61 -6.45 -4.64 2.16
CA VAL A 61 -5.34 -4.08 1.38
C VAL A 61 -5.52 -2.57 1.27
N CYS A 62 -4.52 -1.82 1.70
CA CYS A 62 -4.50 -0.37 1.75
C CYS A 62 -3.43 0.19 0.80
N GLY A 63 -3.74 1.27 0.10
CA GLY A 63 -2.79 2.04 -0.71
C GLY A 63 -2.11 3.16 0.08
N ASP A 64 -1.71 4.20 -0.64
CA ASP A 64 -0.95 5.35 -0.16
C ASP A 64 -1.62 6.06 1.03
N THR A 65 -0.81 6.50 1.98
CA THR A 65 -1.27 7.24 3.16
C THR A 65 -0.58 8.58 3.35
N HIS A 66 0.60 8.77 2.79
CA HIS A 66 1.34 10.02 2.65
C HIS A 66 1.26 10.98 3.84
N GLY A 67 1.59 10.50 5.04
CA GLY A 67 1.64 11.35 6.23
C GLY A 67 0.28 11.94 6.65
N GLN A 68 -0.85 11.44 6.14
CA GLN A 68 -2.21 11.84 6.53
C GLN A 68 -2.66 11.07 7.78
N PHE A 69 -1.98 11.29 8.91
CA PHE A 69 -2.13 10.51 10.13
C PHE A 69 -3.56 10.40 10.64
N ARG A 70 -4.32 11.50 10.59
CA ARG A 70 -5.72 11.50 11.00
C ARG A 70 -6.57 10.55 10.16
N ASP A 71 -6.30 10.49 8.86
CA ASP A 71 -7.02 9.60 7.95
C ASP A 71 -6.62 8.15 8.15
N VAL A 72 -5.36 7.86 8.50
CA VAL A 72 -4.92 6.52 8.91
C VAL A 72 -5.66 6.05 10.18
N LEU A 73 -5.85 6.92 11.17
CA LEU A 73 -6.65 6.58 12.36
C LEU A 73 -8.12 6.31 12.02
N ARG A 74 -8.69 7.10 11.10
CA ARG A 74 -10.06 6.89 10.59
C ARG A 74 -10.18 5.60 9.80
N LEU A 75 -9.14 5.22 9.04
CA LEU A 75 -9.07 3.97 8.31
C LEU A 75 -9.18 2.77 9.28
N PHE A 76 -8.42 2.78 10.37
CA PHE A 76 -8.53 1.74 11.39
C PHE A 76 -9.88 1.73 12.13
N ASP A 77 -10.51 2.89 12.32
CA ASP A 77 -11.87 2.96 12.85
C ASP A 77 -12.91 2.34 11.89
N LEU A 78 -12.69 2.49 10.58
CA LEU A 78 -13.58 1.98 9.53
C LEU A 78 -13.40 0.46 9.30
N CYS A 79 -12.15 0.02 9.22
CA CYS A 79 -11.79 -1.32 8.77
C CYS A 79 -11.63 -2.35 9.88
N GLY A 80 -11.58 -1.90 11.14
CA GLY A 80 -11.18 -2.70 12.29
C GLY A 80 -9.72 -2.46 12.67
N LYS A 81 -9.34 -2.91 13.86
CA LYS A 81 -7.99 -2.72 14.40
C LYS A 81 -7.10 -3.93 14.09
N PRO A 82 -5.76 -3.75 14.08
CA PRO A 82 -4.81 -4.82 13.75
C PRO A 82 -4.78 -6.02 14.71
N ASP A 83 -5.40 -5.92 15.88
CA ASP A 83 -5.56 -7.04 16.82
C ASP A 83 -6.61 -8.08 16.37
N THR A 84 -7.54 -7.67 15.49
CA THR A 84 -8.64 -8.51 15.00
C THR A 84 -8.76 -8.56 13.48
N THR A 85 -7.96 -7.77 12.79
CA THR A 85 -8.04 -7.61 11.33
C THR A 85 -6.65 -7.69 10.72
N ASN A 86 -6.50 -8.48 9.66
CA ASN A 86 -5.25 -8.58 8.91
C ASN A 86 -5.15 -7.43 7.91
N PHE A 87 -3.95 -6.85 7.78
CA PHE A 87 -3.69 -5.73 6.88
C PHE A 87 -2.47 -5.95 6.00
N LEU A 88 -2.57 -5.51 4.75
CA LEU A 88 -1.46 -5.31 3.83
C LEU A 88 -1.49 -3.86 3.34
N PHE A 89 -0.43 -3.10 3.62
CA PHE A 89 -0.24 -1.76 3.06
C PHE A 89 0.75 -1.82 1.91
N LEU A 90 0.44 -1.15 0.81
CA LEU A 90 1.19 -1.26 -0.44
C LEU A 90 2.35 -0.26 -0.59
N GLY A 91 2.59 0.60 0.40
CA GLY A 91 3.66 1.60 0.38
C GLY A 91 3.16 3.04 0.45
N ASP A 92 4.09 3.98 0.27
CA ASP A 92 3.88 5.43 0.30
C ASP A 92 3.26 5.93 1.60
N TYR A 93 3.99 5.68 2.69
CA TYR A 93 3.58 6.06 4.05
C TYR A 93 3.92 7.50 4.39
N VAL A 94 5.01 7.99 3.82
CA VAL A 94 5.65 9.26 4.15
C VAL A 94 5.53 10.26 2.99
N ASP A 95 6.02 11.48 3.21
CA ASP A 95 5.98 12.62 2.29
C ASP A 95 4.59 13.24 2.09
N ARG A 96 4.55 14.42 1.50
CA ARG A 96 3.35 15.19 1.15
C ARG A 96 2.53 15.67 2.36
N GLY A 97 2.10 14.78 3.21
CA GLY A 97 1.36 15.07 4.43
C GLY A 97 2.21 15.67 5.53
N LYS A 98 1.58 16.15 6.60
CA LYS A 98 2.23 16.92 7.66
C LYS A 98 2.69 16.08 8.85
N GLN A 99 2.33 14.80 8.89
CA GLN A 99 2.53 13.90 10.03
C GLN A 99 3.04 12.52 9.58
N SER A 100 4.09 12.55 8.73
CA SER A 100 4.71 11.32 8.24
C SER A 100 5.35 10.52 9.37
N LEU A 101 5.93 11.19 10.37
CA LEU A 101 6.52 10.52 11.54
C LEU A 101 5.47 9.76 12.35
N GLU A 102 4.31 10.34 12.59
CA GLU A 102 3.22 9.66 13.30
C GLU A 102 2.70 8.46 12.51
N VAL A 103 2.49 8.62 11.19
CA VAL A 103 2.04 7.52 10.32
C VAL A 103 3.02 6.37 10.36
N ILE A 104 4.28 6.62 10.03
CA ILE A 104 5.27 5.55 9.91
C ILE A 104 5.55 4.88 11.25
N CYS A 105 5.57 5.65 12.36
CA CYS A 105 5.74 5.10 13.70
C CYS A 105 4.56 4.21 14.12
N LEU A 106 3.32 4.59 13.79
CA LEU A 106 2.15 3.76 14.08
C LEU A 106 2.18 2.46 13.27
N LEU A 107 2.46 2.55 11.96
CA LEU A 107 2.51 1.37 11.08
C LEU A 107 3.68 0.43 11.46
N PHE A 108 4.84 0.97 11.79
CA PHE A 108 5.97 0.17 12.29
C PHE A 108 5.66 -0.47 13.64
N GLY A 109 5.01 0.27 14.53
CA GLY A 109 4.56 -0.27 15.81
C GLY A 109 3.61 -1.45 15.65
N TYR A 110 2.63 -1.33 14.76
CA TYR A 110 1.73 -2.45 14.45
C TYR A 110 2.46 -3.61 13.76
N LYS A 111 3.41 -3.33 12.86
CA LYS A 111 4.23 -4.38 12.22
C LYS A 111 5.03 -5.19 13.24
N VAL A 112 5.61 -4.53 14.23
CA VAL A 112 6.38 -5.22 15.30
C VAL A 112 5.44 -5.99 16.24
N LYS A 113 4.28 -5.41 16.56
CA LYS A 113 3.30 -6.02 17.48
C LYS A 113 2.58 -7.21 16.84
N TYR A 114 2.28 -7.14 15.55
CA TYR A 114 1.50 -8.13 14.79
C TYR A 114 2.25 -8.60 13.54
N PRO A 115 3.42 -9.25 13.68
CA PRO A 115 4.31 -9.52 12.56
C PRO A 115 3.74 -10.48 11.50
N THR A 116 2.76 -11.31 11.86
CA THR A 116 2.14 -12.33 11.00
C THR A 116 0.77 -11.94 10.45
N THR A 117 0.23 -10.78 10.83
CA THR A 117 -1.11 -10.33 10.43
C THR A 117 -1.13 -8.88 9.95
N PHE A 118 -0.01 -8.15 10.14
CA PHE A 118 0.16 -6.78 9.66
C PHE A 118 1.37 -6.68 8.75
N PHE A 119 1.15 -6.33 7.49
CA PHE A 119 2.17 -6.37 6.45
C PHE A 119 2.34 -5.02 5.78
N LEU A 120 3.61 -4.68 5.49
CA LEU A 120 4.01 -3.43 4.85
C LEU A 120 4.87 -3.74 3.63
N LEU A 121 4.44 -3.29 2.44
CA LEU A 121 5.29 -3.25 1.26
C LEU A 121 6.02 -1.91 1.17
N ARG A 122 7.01 -1.85 0.32
CA ARG A 122 7.74 -0.63 -0.02
C ARG A 122 7.04 0.11 -1.14
N GLY A 123 6.83 1.42 -0.99
CA GLY A 123 6.46 2.33 -2.05
C GLY A 123 7.69 3.08 -2.59
N ASN A 124 7.51 3.84 -3.66
CA ASN A 124 8.58 4.62 -4.26
C ASN A 124 9.02 5.82 -3.38
N HIS A 125 8.16 6.26 -2.46
CA HIS A 125 8.52 7.27 -1.47
C HIS A 125 9.38 6.73 -0.32
N GLU A 126 9.45 5.43 -0.12
CA GLU A 126 10.29 4.82 0.91
C GLU A 126 11.75 4.67 0.42
N CYS A 127 12.38 5.80 0.01
CA CYS A 127 13.78 5.86 -0.44
C CYS A 127 14.43 7.21 -0.14
N GLN A 128 15.77 7.25 -0.25
CA GLN A 128 16.54 8.44 0.04
C GLN A 128 16.22 9.60 -0.91
N ALA A 129 16.15 9.34 -2.22
CA ALA A 129 16.00 10.38 -3.24
C ALA A 129 14.66 11.12 -3.09
N ILE A 130 13.57 10.39 -2.94
CA ILE A 130 12.21 10.94 -2.92
C ILE A 130 11.91 11.62 -1.59
N THR A 131 12.26 11.02 -0.44
CA THR A 131 12.03 11.63 0.86
C THR A 131 12.78 12.96 1.07
N ARG A 132 13.87 13.20 0.34
CA ARG A 132 14.58 14.50 0.36
C ARG A 132 13.82 15.64 -0.30
N ILE A 133 12.94 15.31 -1.26
CA ILE A 133 12.25 16.30 -2.10
C ILE A 133 10.84 16.58 -1.58
N TYR A 134 10.13 15.54 -1.09
CA TYR A 134 8.70 15.60 -0.86
C TYR A 134 8.26 15.74 0.60
N GLY A 135 9.19 15.92 1.55
CA GLY A 135 8.88 16.46 2.86
C GLY A 135 9.32 15.66 4.07
N PHE A 136 9.49 14.35 3.99
CA PHE A 136 9.84 13.54 5.16
C PHE A 136 11.23 13.85 5.73
N PHE A 137 12.23 14.08 4.87
CA PHE A 137 13.54 14.54 5.30
C PHE A 137 13.45 15.86 6.10
N ASP A 138 12.71 16.84 5.57
CA ASP A 138 12.55 18.14 6.24
C ASP A 138 11.73 18.01 7.54
N GLU A 139 10.73 17.12 7.59
CA GLU A 139 10.00 16.83 8.82
C GLU A 139 10.94 16.28 9.91
N CYS A 140 11.74 15.25 9.58
CA CYS A 140 12.72 14.69 10.50
C CYS A 140 13.75 15.72 10.97
N LYS A 141 14.32 16.49 10.02
CA LYS A 141 15.33 17.53 10.32
C LYS A 141 14.78 18.63 11.21
N ARG A 142 13.56 19.08 10.97
CA ARG A 142 12.92 20.18 11.70
C ARG A 142 12.49 19.76 13.10
N ARG A 143 11.92 18.56 13.25
CA ARG A 143 11.38 18.08 14.54
C ARG A 143 12.47 17.44 15.41
N PHE A 144 13.46 16.83 14.78
CA PHE A 144 14.54 16.08 15.41
C PHE A 144 15.89 16.39 14.73
N ASN A 145 16.40 15.48 13.90
CA ASN A 145 17.66 15.63 13.17
C ASN A 145 17.76 14.68 11.97
N VAL A 146 18.81 14.86 11.16
CA VAL A 146 19.10 14.04 9.98
C VAL A 146 19.46 12.59 10.33
N LYS A 147 20.00 12.34 11.53
CA LYS A 147 20.36 10.99 11.97
C LYS A 147 19.12 10.10 12.12
N LEU A 148 18.04 10.65 12.68
CA LEU A 148 16.76 9.94 12.77
C LEU A 148 16.22 9.54 11.40
N TRP A 149 16.25 10.45 10.41
CA TRP A 149 15.84 10.14 9.04
C TRP A 149 16.61 8.95 8.46
N ARG A 150 17.93 8.85 8.70
CA ARG A 150 18.74 7.71 8.25
C ARG A 150 18.29 6.38 8.88
N HIS A 151 17.84 6.37 10.13
CA HIS A 151 17.30 5.17 10.76
C HIS A 151 16.02 4.68 10.06
N PHE A 152 15.16 5.59 9.61
CA PHE A 152 13.99 5.21 8.80
C PHE A 152 14.42 4.67 7.44
N LEU A 153 15.37 5.29 6.75
CA LEU A 153 15.90 4.78 5.47
C LEU A 153 16.48 3.37 5.60
N ASP A 154 17.17 3.08 6.70
CA ASP A 154 17.70 1.73 6.97
C ASP A 154 16.58 0.67 7.03
N VAL A 155 15.40 1.03 7.49
CA VAL A 155 14.21 0.14 7.48
C VAL A 155 13.59 0.09 6.09
N PHE A 156 13.41 1.24 5.43
CA PHE A 156 12.82 1.35 4.10
C PHE A 156 13.56 0.46 3.09
N ASN A 157 14.88 0.45 3.14
CA ASN A 157 15.72 -0.39 2.30
C ASN A 157 15.58 -1.91 2.58
N CYS A 158 14.87 -2.28 3.62
CA CYS A 158 14.61 -3.67 4.01
C CYS A 158 13.16 -4.12 3.77
N LEU A 159 12.25 -3.20 3.42
CA LEU A 159 10.84 -3.54 3.21
C LEU A 159 10.65 -4.52 2.05
N PRO A 160 9.68 -5.45 2.14
CA PRO A 160 9.24 -6.27 1.03
C PRO A 160 8.72 -5.42 -0.12
N VAL A 161 8.82 -5.91 -1.36
CA VAL A 161 8.43 -5.13 -2.56
C VAL A 161 7.18 -5.66 -3.25
N ALA A 162 6.76 -6.88 -2.92
CA ALA A 162 5.56 -7.49 -3.49
C ALA A 162 4.94 -8.50 -2.54
N ALA A 163 3.69 -8.84 -2.79
CA ALA A 163 2.97 -9.92 -2.12
C ALA A 163 2.16 -10.75 -3.13
N VAL A 164 2.00 -12.04 -2.83
CA VAL A 164 1.06 -12.94 -3.51
C VAL A 164 0.07 -13.45 -2.47
N ILE A 165 -1.22 -13.26 -2.71
CA ILE A 165 -2.28 -13.69 -1.82
C ILE A 165 -2.97 -14.91 -2.43
N GLU A 166 -3.06 -16.03 -1.69
CA GLU A 166 -3.70 -17.31 -2.07
C GLU A 166 -3.21 -17.88 -3.43
N ASN A 167 -2.01 -17.49 -3.89
CA ASN A 167 -1.51 -17.78 -5.24
C ASN A 167 -2.38 -17.27 -6.39
N GLN A 168 -3.30 -16.35 -6.13
CA GLN A 168 -4.29 -15.84 -7.08
C GLN A 168 -4.18 -14.32 -7.29
N ILE A 169 -3.75 -13.56 -6.28
CA ILE A 169 -3.69 -12.10 -6.34
C ILE A 169 -2.25 -11.64 -6.19
N PHE A 170 -1.75 -10.87 -7.16
CA PHE A 170 -0.45 -10.23 -7.09
C PHE A 170 -0.59 -8.79 -6.58
N CYS A 171 0.24 -8.39 -5.62
CA CYS A 171 0.25 -7.04 -5.05
C CYS A 171 1.65 -6.44 -5.11
N CYS A 172 1.74 -5.18 -5.56
CA CYS A 172 2.92 -4.34 -5.44
C CYS A 172 2.50 -2.86 -5.34
N HIS A 173 3.45 -1.95 -5.17
CA HIS A 173 3.13 -0.53 -5.12
C HIS A 173 2.88 0.08 -6.50
N GLY A 174 3.81 -0.08 -7.43
CA GLY A 174 3.77 0.44 -8.81
C GLY A 174 3.10 -0.52 -9.78
N GLY A 175 3.87 -1.32 -10.53
CA GLY A 175 3.27 -2.14 -11.56
C GLY A 175 4.15 -3.28 -12.09
N ILE A 176 3.90 -3.64 -13.34
CA ILE A 176 4.50 -4.80 -14.00
C ILE A 176 5.84 -4.42 -14.62
N SER A 177 6.88 -5.22 -14.36
CA SER A 177 8.16 -5.10 -15.03
C SER A 177 8.17 -5.86 -16.37
N PRO A 178 8.73 -5.29 -17.45
CA PRO A 178 8.97 -6.01 -18.70
C PRO A 178 9.77 -7.30 -18.50
N GLU A 179 10.63 -7.34 -17.49
CA GLU A 179 11.43 -8.52 -17.15
C GLU A 179 10.59 -9.76 -16.91
N PHE A 180 9.43 -9.63 -16.28
CA PHE A 180 8.55 -10.77 -15.97
C PHE A 180 7.91 -11.40 -17.21
N LEU A 181 7.91 -10.70 -18.34
CA LEU A 181 7.39 -11.25 -19.60
C LEU A 181 8.46 -11.90 -20.46
N LYS A 182 9.71 -11.99 -20.02
CA LYS A 182 10.76 -12.74 -20.71
C LYS A 182 10.44 -14.24 -20.78
N PRO A 183 10.95 -14.95 -21.80
CA PRO A 183 10.63 -16.37 -22.02
C PRO A 183 11.03 -17.32 -20.89
N GLU A 184 12.03 -16.96 -20.09
CA GLU A 184 12.52 -17.78 -18.98
C GLU A 184 11.54 -17.87 -17.80
N TYR A 185 10.60 -16.95 -17.67
CA TYR A 185 9.58 -16.97 -16.60
C TYR A 185 8.29 -17.56 -17.15
N THR A 186 7.96 -18.78 -16.76
CA THR A 186 6.87 -19.57 -17.37
C THR A 186 5.71 -19.85 -16.43
N ASN A 187 5.91 -19.72 -15.13
CA ASN A 187 4.94 -20.04 -14.11
C ASN A 187 5.10 -19.16 -12.85
N LEU A 188 4.18 -19.26 -11.93
CA LEU A 188 4.16 -18.44 -10.70
C LEU A 188 5.41 -18.65 -9.83
N GLU A 189 5.95 -19.85 -9.79
CA GLU A 189 7.14 -20.11 -8.98
C GLU A 189 8.40 -19.42 -9.55
N ASP A 190 8.53 -19.34 -10.88
CA ASP A 190 9.60 -18.58 -11.52
C ASP A 190 9.53 -17.09 -11.15
N LEU A 191 8.31 -16.50 -11.19
CA LEU A 191 8.06 -15.13 -10.73
C LEU A 191 8.45 -14.94 -9.25
N LYS A 192 8.00 -15.85 -8.39
CA LYS A 192 8.31 -15.81 -6.96
C LYS A 192 9.80 -15.89 -6.69
N GLN A 193 10.50 -16.80 -7.35
CA GLN A 193 11.95 -16.96 -7.21
C GLN A 193 12.72 -15.72 -7.67
N ARG A 194 12.30 -15.11 -8.80
CA ARG A 194 12.90 -13.87 -9.28
C ARG A 194 12.80 -12.74 -8.28
N ILE A 195 11.62 -12.56 -7.65
CA ILE A 195 11.42 -11.52 -6.65
C ILE A 195 12.16 -11.87 -5.36
N ARG A 196 12.13 -13.12 -4.89
CA ARG A 196 12.87 -13.56 -3.70
C ARG A 196 14.38 -13.37 -3.81
N ALA A 197 14.92 -13.37 -5.04
CA ALA A 197 16.33 -13.15 -5.29
C ALA A 197 16.77 -11.67 -5.14
N ILE A 198 15.85 -10.72 -4.93
CA ILE A 198 16.18 -9.31 -4.69
C ILE A 198 16.90 -9.18 -3.35
N PRO A 199 18.14 -8.65 -3.33
CA PRO A 199 18.90 -8.51 -2.10
C PRO A 199 18.31 -7.41 -1.21
N ARG A 200 18.45 -7.56 0.10
CA ARG A 200 18.11 -6.52 1.09
C ARG A 200 19.22 -6.42 2.14
N PRO A 201 19.57 -5.21 2.64
CA PRO A 201 19.00 -3.92 2.26
C PRO A 201 19.38 -3.50 0.84
N THR A 202 18.49 -2.79 0.14
CA THR A 202 18.76 -2.20 -1.17
C THR A 202 18.07 -0.84 -1.31
N ASP A 203 18.73 0.13 -1.93
CA ASP A 203 18.05 1.36 -2.36
C ASP A 203 17.23 1.10 -3.62
N VAL A 204 16.36 2.03 -4.02
CA VAL A 204 15.59 1.92 -5.26
C VAL A 204 16.50 2.27 -6.43
N PRO A 205 16.78 1.33 -7.35
CA PRO A 205 17.59 1.61 -8.54
C PRO A 205 16.79 2.45 -9.55
N GLU A 206 17.50 3.05 -10.52
CA GLU A 206 16.88 3.84 -11.59
C GLU A 206 16.17 2.98 -12.64
N GLU A 207 16.47 1.68 -12.71
CA GLU A 207 15.88 0.73 -13.66
C GLU A 207 15.81 -0.70 -13.09
N GLY A 208 15.08 -1.58 -13.74
CA GLY A 208 14.95 -2.99 -13.40
C GLY A 208 13.77 -3.30 -12.47
N VAL A 209 13.65 -4.58 -12.07
CA VAL A 209 12.46 -5.11 -11.40
C VAL A 209 12.05 -4.32 -10.16
N VAL A 210 12.99 -3.93 -9.31
CA VAL A 210 12.67 -3.15 -8.10
C VAL A 210 12.12 -1.78 -8.47
N CYS A 211 12.74 -1.11 -9.45
CA CYS A 211 12.24 0.16 -9.97
C CYS A 211 10.80 0.01 -10.50
N ASP A 212 10.57 -0.99 -11.35
CA ASP A 212 9.27 -1.19 -12.00
C ASP A 212 8.16 -1.55 -11.01
N LEU A 213 8.45 -2.42 -10.03
CA LEU A 213 7.49 -2.77 -8.97
C LEU A 213 7.05 -1.57 -8.12
N LEU A 214 7.84 -0.49 -8.10
CA LEU A 214 7.55 0.71 -7.31
C LEU A 214 7.06 1.89 -8.17
N TRP A 215 7.36 1.93 -9.47
CA TRP A 215 7.15 3.11 -10.30
C TRP A 215 6.30 2.91 -11.57
N ALA A 216 6.14 1.67 -12.06
CA ALA A 216 5.39 1.43 -13.29
C ALA A 216 3.91 1.78 -13.13
N ASP A 217 3.30 2.33 -14.19
CA ASP A 217 1.89 2.76 -14.22
C ASP A 217 1.11 2.03 -15.33
N PRO A 218 -0.20 1.79 -15.13
CA PRO A 218 -1.08 1.43 -16.22
C PRO A 218 -1.23 2.60 -17.19
N LEU A 219 -1.42 2.29 -18.46
CA LEU A 219 -1.69 3.27 -19.50
C LEU A 219 -2.97 4.05 -19.16
N ASN A 220 -2.85 5.38 -19.05
CA ASN A 220 -4.01 6.24 -18.90
C ASN A 220 -4.71 6.38 -20.26
N PRO A 221 -6.00 6.02 -20.38
CA PRO A 221 -6.76 6.23 -21.62
C PRO A 221 -6.79 7.67 -22.09
N ASP A 222 -6.71 8.65 -21.19
CA ASP A 222 -6.68 10.09 -21.53
C ASP A 222 -5.39 10.53 -22.23
N MET A 223 -4.34 9.69 -22.18
CA MET A 223 -3.08 9.91 -22.91
C MET A 223 -3.15 9.41 -24.37
N LEU A 224 -4.23 8.73 -24.72
CA LEU A 224 -4.47 8.24 -26.07
C LEU A 224 -5.24 9.31 -26.87
N ASP A 225 -4.91 9.43 -28.14
CA ASP A 225 -5.74 10.24 -29.05
C ASP A 225 -7.14 9.60 -29.11
N PRO A 226 -8.20 10.33 -28.69
CA PRO A 226 -9.56 9.78 -28.69
C PRO A 226 -10.06 9.42 -30.11
N ASP A 227 -9.43 9.93 -31.14
CA ASP A 227 -9.73 9.63 -32.56
C ASP A 227 -8.81 8.53 -33.13
N ALA A 228 -7.87 7.98 -32.34
CA ALA A 228 -7.01 6.88 -32.76
C ALA A 228 -7.72 5.53 -32.58
N ASP A 229 -7.94 4.81 -33.66
CA ASP A 229 -8.49 3.45 -33.64
C ASP A 229 -7.52 2.42 -33.02
N GLU A 230 -6.23 2.77 -32.89
CA GLU A 230 -5.17 1.87 -32.43
C GLU A 230 -4.24 2.55 -31.39
N LEU A 231 -3.65 1.75 -30.50
CA LEU A 231 -2.61 2.19 -29.58
C LEU A 231 -1.39 2.74 -30.33
N PRO A 232 -0.68 3.74 -29.79
CA PRO A 232 0.58 4.19 -30.39
C PRO A 232 1.53 3.02 -30.66
N PRO A 233 2.31 3.04 -31.77
CA PRO A 233 3.16 1.92 -32.21
C PRO A 233 4.09 1.37 -31.11
N ILE A 234 4.56 2.21 -30.18
CA ILE A 234 5.41 1.79 -29.07
C ILE A 234 4.74 0.76 -28.16
N PHE A 235 3.40 0.79 -28.04
CA PHE A 235 2.64 -0.17 -27.25
C PHE A 235 2.26 -1.44 -28.04
N THR A 236 2.20 -1.38 -29.37
CA THR A 236 1.79 -2.52 -30.21
C THR A 236 2.83 -3.64 -30.27
N GLU A 237 4.12 -3.33 -30.10
CA GLU A 237 5.21 -4.33 -30.17
C GLU A 237 5.42 -5.05 -28.83
N THR A 238 5.49 -4.30 -27.71
CA THR A 238 5.84 -4.84 -26.39
C THR A 238 4.74 -4.74 -25.37
N GLY A 239 3.82 -3.78 -25.55
CA GLY A 239 2.82 -3.38 -24.58
C GLY A 239 3.33 -2.38 -23.54
N PHE A 240 4.62 -1.99 -23.60
CA PHE A 240 5.24 -1.03 -22.70
C PHE A 240 5.65 0.25 -23.45
N GLY A 241 5.55 1.38 -22.78
CA GLY A 241 5.98 2.69 -23.25
C GLY A 241 6.70 3.49 -22.18
N PRO A 242 7.28 4.66 -22.56
CA PRO A 242 7.94 5.54 -21.61
C PRO A 242 6.94 6.10 -20.59
N ASN A 243 7.37 6.19 -19.34
CA ASN A 243 6.58 6.80 -18.28
C ASN A 243 6.89 8.32 -18.21
N GLU A 244 5.88 9.16 -18.11
CA GLU A 244 6.04 10.63 -17.95
C GLU A 244 6.75 11.02 -16.65
N ARG A 245 6.83 10.10 -15.67
CA ARG A 245 7.62 10.29 -14.46
C ARG A 245 9.13 10.34 -14.72
N GLY A 246 9.58 10.00 -15.95
CA GLY A 246 10.99 9.94 -16.33
C GLY A 246 11.72 8.70 -15.79
N VAL A 247 11.00 7.73 -15.24
CA VAL A 247 11.51 6.48 -14.69
C VAL A 247 10.51 5.35 -14.91
N SER A 248 10.99 4.09 -15.12
CA SER A 248 10.14 2.92 -15.37
C SER A 248 9.24 3.04 -16.61
N TYR A 249 8.12 2.34 -16.65
CA TYR A 249 7.29 2.14 -17.83
C TYR A 249 5.82 2.42 -17.56
N VAL A 250 5.09 2.75 -18.61
CA VAL A 250 3.65 2.63 -18.71
C VAL A 250 3.34 1.33 -19.46
N PHE A 251 2.31 0.59 -19.05
CA PHE A 251 1.93 -0.68 -19.65
C PHE A 251 0.45 -0.71 -20.05
N SER A 252 0.17 -1.37 -21.18
CA SER A 252 -1.15 -1.51 -21.79
C SER A 252 -1.97 -2.64 -21.13
N PRO A 253 -3.31 -2.71 -21.37
CA PRO A 253 -4.16 -3.77 -20.83
C PRO A 253 -3.72 -5.19 -21.21
N ASP A 254 -3.19 -5.39 -22.41
CA ASP A 254 -2.71 -6.70 -22.86
C ASP A 254 -1.47 -7.20 -22.09
N VAL A 255 -0.67 -6.30 -21.53
CA VAL A 255 0.43 -6.65 -20.63
C VAL A 255 -0.13 -7.27 -19.34
N VAL A 256 -1.22 -6.71 -18.79
CA VAL A 256 -1.89 -7.27 -17.62
C VAL A 256 -2.42 -8.67 -17.93
N ASP A 257 -3.11 -8.84 -19.06
CA ASP A 257 -3.67 -10.14 -19.47
C ASP A 257 -2.56 -11.19 -19.68
N ARG A 258 -1.46 -10.81 -20.32
CA ARG A 258 -0.29 -11.71 -20.51
C ARG A 258 0.38 -12.06 -19.18
N PHE A 259 0.53 -11.10 -18.26
CA PHE A 259 1.12 -11.31 -16.95
C PHE A 259 0.26 -12.27 -16.11
N LEU A 260 -1.02 -11.99 -15.97
CA LEU A 260 -1.92 -12.81 -15.16
C LEU A 260 -2.08 -14.22 -15.74
N SER A 261 -2.28 -14.34 -17.05
CA SER A 261 -2.41 -15.65 -17.73
C SER A 261 -1.15 -16.50 -17.61
N ARG A 262 0.04 -15.88 -17.75
CA ARG A 262 1.33 -16.59 -17.66
C ARG A 262 1.56 -17.20 -16.29
N PHE A 263 1.17 -16.47 -15.23
CA PHE A 263 1.43 -16.87 -13.85
C PHE A 263 0.23 -17.52 -13.17
N GLY A 264 -0.90 -17.68 -13.88
CA GLY A 264 -2.12 -18.28 -13.31
C GLY A 264 -2.72 -17.43 -12.19
N LEU A 265 -2.65 -16.11 -12.33
CA LEU A 265 -3.19 -15.14 -11.39
C LEU A 265 -4.53 -14.59 -11.91
N ASP A 266 -5.43 -14.21 -11.01
CA ASP A 266 -6.75 -13.69 -11.35
C ASP A 266 -6.84 -12.16 -11.25
N LEU A 267 -6.04 -11.55 -10.36
CA LEU A 267 -6.11 -10.12 -10.08
C LEU A 267 -4.73 -9.56 -9.73
N MET A 268 -4.50 -8.32 -10.16
CA MET A 268 -3.42 -7.48 -9.65
C MET A 268 -3.98 -6.29 -8.88
N VAL A 269 -3.44 -6.04 -7.68
CA VAL A 269 -3.78 -4.89 -6.83
C VAL A 269 -2.55 -4.03 -6.62
N ARG A 270 -2.64 -2.73 -6.91
CA ARG A 270 -1.54 -1.78 -6.76
C ARG A 270 -2.03 -0.42 -6.20
N ALA A 271 -1.13 0.47 -5.94
CA ALA A 271 -1.38 1.79 -5.36
C ALA A 271 -0.81 2.94 -6.23
N HIS A 272 -0.02 3.87 -5.73
CA HIS A 272 0.86 4.79 -6.45
C HIS A 272 0.19 5.93 -7.24
N GLN A 273 -1.06 5.80 -7.67
CA GLN A 273 -1.81 6.83 -8.38
C GLN A 273 -3.06 7.23 -7.62
N VAL A 274 -3.30 8.55 -7.57
CA VAL A 274 -4.56 9.10 -7.03
C VAL A 274 -5.68 8.72 -7.96
N VAL A 275 -6.78 8.17 -7.40
CA VAL A 275 -8.00 7.84 -8.11
C VAL A 275 -9.20 8.42 -7.38
N GLU A 276 -10.20 8.93 -8.12
CA GLU A 276 -11.30 9.76 -7.60
C GLU A 276 -12.10 9.04 -6.49
N ASP A 277 -12.52 7.81 -6.74
CA ASP A 277 -13.34 7.01 -5.82
C ASP A 277 -12.52 6.23 -4.77
N GLY A 278 -11.20 6.43 -4.73
CA GLY A 278 -10.26 5.66 -3.90
C GLY A 278 -9.89 4.31 -4.47
N TYR A 279 -10.52 3.86 -5.54
CA TYR A 279 -10.16 2.70 -6.34
C TYR A 279 -10.58 2.86 -7.81
N GLU A 280 -9.82 2.25 -8.71
CA GLU A 280 -10.12 2.27 -10.15
C GLU A 280 -9.71 0.96 -10.79
N PHE A 281 -10.59 0.39 -11.61
CA PHE A 281 -10.32 -0.83 -12.36
C PHE A 281 -9.71 -0.54 -13.73
N PHE A 282 -8.81 -1.40 -14.15
CA PHE A 282 -8.16 -1.42 -15.45
C PHE A 282 -8.18 -2.83 -16.03
N ALA A 283 -7.90 -3.00 -17.34
CA ALA A 283 -7.78 -4.30 -18.00
C ALA A 283 -8.94 -5.26 -17.68
N ASN A 284 -10.17 -4.91 -18.09
CA ASN A 284 -11.37 -5.73 -17.87
C ASN A 284 -11.59 -6.15 -16.40
N ARG A 285 -11.22 -5.29 -15.45
CA ARG A 285 -11.32 -5.50 -13.99
C ARG A 285 -10.37 -6.57 -13.41
N SER A 286 -9.38 -7.00 -14.15
CA SER A 286 -8.32 -7.90 -13.67
C SER A 286 -7.15 -7.16 -13.01
N PHE A 287 -7.21 -5.83 -12.99
CA PHE A 287 -6.25 -4.94 -12.36
C PHE A 287 -6.99 -3.84 -11.61
N VAL A 288 -6.54 -3.49 -10.40
CA VAL A 288 -7.14 -2.41 -9.62
C VAL A 288 -6.07 -1.56 -8.97
N THR A 289 -6.21 -0.24 -9.14
CA THR A 289 -5.49 0.78 -8.37
C THR A 289 -6.30 1.12 -7.13
N ILE A 290 -5.66 1.16 -5.95
CA ILE A 290 -6.25 1.64 -4.70
C ILE A 290 -5.42 2.78 -4.13
N PHE A 291 -6.09 3.79 -3.59
CA PHE A 291 -5.46 4.94 -2.98
C PHE A 291 -6.18 5.27 -1.67
N SER A 292 -5.49 5.26 -0.53
CA SER A 292 -6.14 5.28 0.79
C SER A 292 -6.06 6.63 1.52
N ALA A 293 -5.49 7.68 0.89
CA ALA A 293 -5.42 9.03 1.44
C ALA A 293 -6.52 9.93 0.82
N PRO A 294 -7.65 10.17 1.52
CA PRO A 294 -8.72 11.02 1.00
C PRO A 294 -8.31 12.49 0.98
N ASN A 295 -8.89 13.30 0.07
CA ASN A 295 -8.55 14.72 -0.11
C ASN A 295 -7.04 14.94 -0.14
N TYR A 296 -6.37 14.19 -1.02
CA TYR A 296 -4.92 14.13 -1.09
C TYR A 296 -4.27 15.50 -1.24
N CYS A 297 -3.29 15.79 -0.41
CA CYS A 297 -2.61 17.09 -0.29
C CYS A 297 -3.56 18.27 0.04
N GLY A 298 -4.84 18.04 0.24
CA GLY A 298 -5.87 19.10 0.32
C GLY A 298 -6.17 19.77 -1.03
N GLU A 299 -5.73 19.17 -2.12
CA GLU A 299 -5.84 19.65 -3.50
C GLU A 299 -6.77 18.75 -4.34
N PHE A 300 -6.77 17.45 -4.07
CA PHE A 300 -7.63 16.49 -4.74
C PHE A 300 -8.91 16.27 -3.92
N ASP A 301 -10.03 16.06 -4.61
CA ASP A 301 -11.34 15.80 -3.98
C ASP A 301 -11.66 14.30 -3.89
N ASN A 302 -10.63 13.48 -3.97
CA ASN A 302 -10.70 12.02 -3.98
C ASN A 302 -11.15 11.43 -2.64
N ALA A 303 -11.84 10.31 -2.70
CA ALA A 303 -12.03 9.41 -1.57
C ALA A 303 -10.79 8.52 -1.34
N GLY A 304 -10.72 7.89 -0.18
CA GLY A 304 -9.75 6.83 0.11
C GLY A 304 -10.41 5.45 -0.01
N GLY A 305 -9.79 4.53 -0.74
CA GLY A 305 -10.28 3.16 -0.94
C GLY A 305 -9.47 2.13 -0.16
N ILE A 306 -10.12 1.10 0.35
CA ILE A 306 -9.53 -0.06 0.97
C ILE A 306 -10.12 -1.31 0.32
N PHE A 307 -9.28 -2.15 -0.27
CA PHE A 307 -9.73 -3.43 -0.84
C PHE A 307 -9.86 -4.47 0.27
N CYS A 308 -11.03 -5.08 0.38
CA CYS A 308 -11.39 -6.06 1.40
C CYS A 308 -11.51 -7.42 0.77
N LEU A 309 -10.63 -8.32 1.12
CA LEU A 309 -10.65 -9.71 0.68
C LEU A 309 -11.24 -10.59 1.77
N SER A 310 -12.31 -11.32 1.46
CA SER A 310 -12.83 -12.42 2.26
C SER A 310 -12.40 -13.77 1.66
N ARG A 311 -12.28 -14.77 2.52
CA ARG A 311 -11.86 -16.12 2.19
C ARG A 311 -12.90 -17.10 2.71
N ASN A 312 -13.57 -17.80 1.81
CA ASN A 312 -14.52 -18.84 2.12
C ASN A 312 -13.90 -20.19 1.77
N VAL A 313 -13.86 -21.10 2.73
CA VAL A 313 -13.36 -22.46 2.53
C VAL A 313 -14.54 -23.42 2.50
N THR A 314 -14.71 -24.14 1.40
CA THR A 314 -15.70 -25.19 1.26
C THR A 314 -14.99 -26.53 1.08
N VAL A 315 -15.43 -27.57 1.80
CA VAL A 315 -14.90 -28.92 1.65
C VAL A 315 -15.79 -29.67 0.66
N LYS A 316 -15.22 -30.20 -0.41
CA LYS A 316 -16.00 -30.97 -1.40
C LYS A 316 -16.59 -32.23 -0.76
N PRO A 317 -17.87 -32.54 -0.96
CA PRO A 317 -18.60 -33.59 -0.24
C PRO A 317 -18.03 -35.00 -0.35
N ASN A 318 -17.15 -35.26 -1.33
CA ASN A 318 -16.61 -36.60 -1.63
C ASN A 318 -15.08 -36.66 -1.72
N SER A 319 -14.38 -35.59 -1.39
CA SER A 319 -12.92 -35.53 -1.28
C SER A 319 -12.57 -34.64 -0.09
N ASN A 320 -11.45 -34.90 0.57
CA ASN A 320 -10.94 -34.01 1.60
C ASN A 320 -10.27 -32.75 0.99
N GLU A 321 -10.60 -32.42 -0.26
CA GLU A 321 -10.08 -31.24 -0.94
C GLU A 321 -10.84 -30.00 -0.49
N GLU A 322 -10.08 -29.02 -0.01
CA GLU A 322 -10.59 -27.68 0.28
C GLU A 322 -10.66 -26.88 -1.01
N GLU A 323 -11.80 -26.26 -1.27
CA GLU A 323 -11.97 -25.25 -2.31
C GLU A 323 -12.00 -23.88 -1.65
N ILE A 324 -11.08 -23.01 -2.05
CA ILE A 324 -10.96 -21.64 -1.54
C ILE A 324 -11.66 -20.73 -2.52
N ASP A 325 -12.70 -20.04 -2.05
CA ASP A 325 -13.40 -18.99 -2.78
C ASP A 325 -13.06 -17.63 -2.20
N LEU A 326 -12.56 -16.74 -3.04
CA LEU A 326 -12.14 -15.39 -2.67
C LEU A 326 -13.16 -14.36 -3.18
N GLU A 327 -13.61 -13.50 -2.29
CA GLU A 327 -14.52 -12.41 -2.63
C GLU A 327 -13.87 -11.06 -2.30
N GLY A 328 -13.82 -10.16 -3.31
CA GLY A 328 -13.30 -8.81 -3.19
C GLY A 328 -14.41 -7.77 -3.05
N SER A 329 -14.25 -6.82 -2.13
CA SER A 329 -15.13 -5.66 -1.95
C SER A 329 -14.31 -4.43 -1.55
N PHE A 330 -14.94 -3.24 -1.51
CA PHE A 330 -14.26 -2.01 -1.12
C PHE A 330 -14.94 -1.35 0.07
N GLN A 331 -14.13 -0.80 0.97
CA GLN A 331 -14.56 0.17 1.96
C GLN A 331 -14.02 1.55 1.55
N ILE A 332 -14.86 2.57 1.68
CA ILE A 332 -14.56 3.92 1.19
C ILE A 332 -14.46 4.88 2.36
N LEU A 333 -13.33 5.59 2.43
CA LEU A 333 -13.05 6.62 3.41
C LEU A 333 -13.23 7.99 2.73
N TYR A 334 -14.36 8.64 3.00
CA TYR A 334 -14.65 9.96 2.44
C TYR A 334 -13.87 11.07 3.12
N PRO A 335 -13.52 12.16 2.38
CA PRO A 335 -12.95 13.37 2.96
C PRO A 335 -13.77 13.92 4.13
N GLU A 336 -13.11 14.41 5.18
CA GLU A 336 -13.83 15.12 6.25
C GLU A 336 -14.38 16.44 5.72
N LYS A 337 -15.67 16.69 5.95
CA LYS A 337 -16.27 17.98 5.64
C LYS A 337 -15.59 19.06 6.47
N ARG A 338 -14.96 20.05 5.83
CA ARG A 338 -14.45 21.24 6.51
C ARG A 338 -15.61 21.88 7.28
N LYS A 339 -15.46 22.05 8.59
CA LYS A 339 -16.40 22.87 9.37
C LYS A 339 -16.31 24.28 8.82
N SER A 340 -17.29 24.72 8.05
CA SER A 340 -17.46 26.14 7.74
C SER A 340 -17.67 26.86 9.08
N SER A 341 -16.92 27.94 9.29
CA SER A 341 -17.06 28.80 10.46
C SER A 341 -18.32 29.66 10.35
N SER A 342 -19.49 29.06 10.38
CA SER A 342 -20.76 29.71 10.68
C SER A 342 -21.84 28.65 10.88
N ALA A 343 -22.27 28.58 12.12
CA ALA A 343 -23.55 28.11 12.68
C ALA A 343 -24.33 27.03 11.92
N VAL A 344 -24.49 25.90 12.54
CA VAL A 344 -25.73 25.23 12.96
C VAL A 344 -25.41 23.77 13.30
N ARG A 345 -25.61 23.42 14.56
CA ARG A 345 -25.58 22.04 15.05
C ARG A 345 -26.62 21.21 14.27
N ARG A 346 -26.13 20.26 13.46
CA ARG A 346 -26.87 19.06 13.13
C ARG A 346 -25.99 17.86 13.46
N SER A 347 -26.47 17.03 14.38
CA SER A 347 -25.89 15.75 14.75
C SER A 347 -25.75 14.88 13.51
N SER A 348 -24.53 14.55 13.12
CA SER A 348 -24.28 13.54 12.10
C SER A 348 -24.10 12.20 12.78
N THR A 349 -25.18 11.47 12.94
CA THR A 349 -25.13 10.01 13.05
C THR A 349 -24.41 9.47 11.80
N ALA A 350 -23.32 8.78 12.02
CA ALA A 350 -22.64 8.02 10.98
C ALA A 350 -23.61 6.95 10.45
N LYS A 351 -24.26 7.23 9.34
CA LYS A 351 -24.97 6.21 8.59
C LYS A 351 -23.88 5.35 7.92
N LYS A 352 -23.84 4.05 8.25
CA LYS A 352 -23.23 3.04 7.39
C LYS A 352 -23.91 3.14 6.02
N TYR A 353 -23.32 3.87 5.10
CA TYR A 353 -23.68 3.79 3.71
C TYR A 353 -23.00 2.55 3.15
N VAL A 354 -23.70 1.43 3.18
CA VAL A 354 -23.49 0.36 2.21
C VAL A 354 -23.91 0.98 0.90
N SER A 355 -22.99 1.23 -0.01
CA SER A 355 -23.32 1.68 -1.36
C SER A 355 -24.30 0.68 -1.94
N PRO A 356 -25.49 1.12 -2.48
CA PRO A 356 -26.41 0.21 -3.14
C PRO A 356 -25.90 -0.25 -4.52
N PHE A 357 -24.67 0.07 -4.87
CA PHE A 357 -24.01 -0.51 -6.02
C PHE A 357 -23.18 -1.72 -5.55
N VAL A 358 -23.88 -2.78 -5.22
CA VAL A 358 -23.35 -4.13 -5.33
C VAL A 358 -23.21 -4.36 -6.84
N PRO A 359 -21.99 -4.42 -7.42
CA PRO A 359 -21.90 -5.00 -8.74
C PRO A 359 -22.39 -6.42 -8.57
N SER A 360 -23.48 -6.76 -9.23
CA SER A 360 -23.99 -8.11 -9.33
C SER A 360 -23.04 -8.95 -10.20
N ARG A 361 -21.84 -9.17 -9.72
CA ARG A 361 -20.91 -10.25 -10.05
C ARG A 361 -19.90 -10.26 -8.94
N THR A 362 -20.08 -11.13 -7.98
CA THR A 362 -19.00 -11.79 -7.24
C THR A 362 -17.89 -12.05 -8.26
N ILE A 363 -16.71 -11.49 -8.06
CA ILE A 363 -15.56 -11.98 -8.78
C ILE A 363 -15.29 -13.32 -8.11
N ALA A 364 -15.90 -14.38 -8.62
CA ALA A 364 -15.48 -15.73 -8.32
C ALA A 364 -14.09 -15.83 -8.97
N LEU A 365 -13.07 -15.65 -8.16
CA LEU A 365 -11.72 -15.99 -8.50
C LEU A 365 -11.71 -17.53 -8.58
N ARG A 366 -11.36 -18.09 -9.73
CA ARG A 366 -11.38 -19.53 -9.96
C ARG A 366 -10.14 -20.19 -9.40
#